data_0f86cc17d354accf66093138757baa44
#
_entry.id   0f86cc17d354accf66093138757baa44
#
_cell.length_a   1.000
_cell.length_b   1.000
_cell.length_c   1.000
_cell.angle_alpha   90.00
_cell.angle_beta   90.00
_cell.angle_gamma   90.00
#
_symmetry.space_group_name_H-M   'P 1'
#
loop_
_entity.id
_entity.type
_entity.pdbx_description
1 polymer ?
#
loop_
_entity_poly.entity_id
_entity_poly.type
_entity_poly.pdbx_seq_one_letter_code
_entity_poly.pdbx_strand_id
1 'polypeptide(L)'
;MPVLKLFFAIPAMDEMDYLPAVLDCIAKQQCGAEIFVYVCVNQPKKWWDDAEKINICRNNQRLLEYLQNHSLPNLYIIDKSSKGKGWTDKEQGVGYARKFLIEQILQSANDDDILINMDADTIFRPSYCQSLINSYSADKQAVAAAVPYYHLLTNKEKEDRAMLRYEIYLRSYNLNLLRINSPYAYTALGSAIVCPVISYKAVGGFDKQESGEDFYLLRKLSKYGKVLIYNEEKVYPSARFSTRVPFGTGPAMLKGIAGQWDMYPIFHYSGFEIIAETYQKLDILFYEDIDNEFIRFLQTIFSEKDLWSPLRKNYKTETSFAKAFHHKVDSLRIFQYLRDYQRNMQKNDVECLADFLQKFYPEEYLYFFKNPFSFEHTPIETLNKLRDFFAERETFYQQNRDV
;
A
#
# COMPACT_ATOMS: atom_id res chain seq x y z
N MET A 1 -15.97 -19.10 23.40
CA MET A 1 -15.99 -18.06 22.36
C MET A 1 -15.65 -18.75 21.05
N PRO A 2 -16.22 -18.38 19.90
CA PRO A 2 -15.78 -18.93 18.62
C PRO A 2 -14.27 -18.66 18.44
N VAL A 3 -13.57 -19.61 17.83
CA VAL A 3 -12.14 -19.44 17.53
C VAL A 3 -12.02 -18.40 16.41
N LEU A 4 -11.13 -17.42 16.60
CA LEU A 4 -10.83 -16.41 15.60
C LEU A 4 -10.31 -17.05 14.32
N LYS A 5 -10.77 -16.61 13.17
CA LYS A 5 -10.31 -17.08 11.87
C LYS A 5 -9.54 -16.00 11.13
N LEU A 6 -8.45 -16.42 10.49
CA LEU A 6 -7.65 -15.58 9.61
C LEU A 6 -7.79 -16.08 8.17
N PHE A 7 -8.23 -15.22 7.29
CA PHE A 7 -8.47 -15.54 5.89
C PHE A 7 -7.44 -14.89 4.98
N PHE A 8 -6.54 -15.66 4.40
CA PHE A 8 -5.64 -15.21 3.36
C PHE A 8 -6.37 -15.18 2.01
N ALA A 9 -6.39 -14.02 1.35
CA ALA A 9 -6.93 -13.81 0.02
C ALA A 9 -5.78 -13.58 -0.96
N ILE A 10 -5.47 -14.57 -1.81
CA ILE A 10 -4.28 -14.60 -2.67
C ILE A 10 -4.69 -14.68 -4.14
N PRO A 11 -4.70 -13.59 -4.90
CA PRO A 11 -4.83 -13.62 -6.35
C PRO A 11 -3.51 -14.13 -6.96
N ALA A 12 -3.58 -15.10 -7.86
CA ALA A 12 -2.40 -15.70 -8.50
C ALA A 12 -2.56 -15.69 -10.03
N MET A 13 -1.58 -15.11 -10.73
CA MET A 13 -1.49 -15.12 -12.18
C MET A 13 -0.03 -15.20 -12.59
N ASP A 14 0.39 -16.33 -13.19
CA ASP A 14 1.79 -16.60 -13.55
C ASP A 14 2.71 -16.66 -12.30
N GLU A 15 2.28 -17.40 -11.25
CA GLU A 15 2.89 -17.39 -9.92
C GLU A 15 3.43 -18.77 -9.46
N MET A 16 3.62 -19.73 -10.37
CA MET A 16 4.13 -21.05 -10.00
C MET A 16 5.51 -21.01 -9.30
N ASP A 17 6.35 -20.03 -9.66
CA ASP A 17 7.70 -19.91 -9.11
C ASP A 17 7.74 -19.22 -7.72
N TYR A 18 6.65 -18.60 -7.29
CA TYR A 18 6.61 -17.78 -6.06
C TYR A 18 5.61 -18.29 -5.02
N LEU A 19 4.40 -18.65 -5.44
CA LEU A 19 3.34 -19.06 -4.51
C LEU A 19 3.71 -20.23 -3.59
N PRO A 20 4.49 -21.24 -4.00
CA PRO A 20 4.94 -22.29 -3.10
C PRO A 20 5.63 -21.77 -1.84
N ALA A 21 6.51 -20.77 -1.95
CA ALA A 21 7.18 -20.16 -0.80
C ALA A 21 6.21 -19.39 0.13
N VAL A 22 5.17 -18.79 -0.43
CA VAL A 22 4.11 -18.11 0.36
C VAL A 22 3.29 -19.14 1.14
N LEU A 23 2.91 -20.26 0.51
CA LEU A 23 2.19 -21.34 1.20
C LEU A 23 3.04 -21.97 2.31
N ASP A 24 4.35 -22.11 2.09
CA ASP A 24 5.30 -22.54 3.13
C ASP A 24 5.37 -21.56 4.30
N CYS A 25 5.31 -20.25 4.05
CA CYS A 25 5.22 -19.24 5.12
C CYS A 25 3.92 -19.38 5.90
N ILE A 26 2.79 -19.64 5.23
CA ILE A 26 1.49 -19.84 5.87
C ILE A 26 1.50 -21.13 6.71
N ALA A 27 2.04 -22.23 6.18
CA ALA A 27 2.15 -23.51 6.88
C ALA A 27 2.97 -23.43 8.17
N LYS A 28 3.93 -22.50 8.24
CA LYS A 28 4.81 -22.28 9.39
C LYS A 28 4.26 -21.29 10.42
N GLN A 29 3.06 -20.75 10.22
CA GLN A 29 2.50 -19.78 11.15
C GLN A 29 2.22 -20.39 12.52
N GLN A 30 2.57 -19.65 13.56
CA GLN A 30 2.37 -20.02 14.97
C GLN A 30 1.45 -18.98 15.60
N CYS A 31 0.15 -19.29 15.65
CA CYS A 31 -0.85 -18.40 16.23
C CYS A 31 -2.01 -19.17 16.84
N GLY A 32 -2.78 -18.49 17.70
CA GLY A 32 -3.96 -19.05 18.38
C GLY A 32 -5.25 -18.97 17.55
N ALA A 33 -5.18 -18.80 16.23
CA ALA A 33 -6.33 -18.71 15.33
C ALA A 33 -6.33 -19.82 14.29
N GLU A 34 -7.51 -20.11 13.72
CA GLU A 34 -7.62 -20.98 12.54
C GLU A 34 -7.27 -20.20 11.28
N ILE A 35 -6.43 -20.79 10.43
CA ILE A 35 -6.01 -20.17 9.17
C ILE A 35 -6.74 -20.82 8.00
N PHE A 36 -7.33 -19.98 7.13
CA PHE A 36 -7.99 -20.35 5.90
C PHE A 36 -7.29 -19.66 4.73
N VAL A 37 -7.00 -20.38 3.67
CA VAL A 37 -6.26 -19.86 2.51
C VAL A 37 -7.10 -19.98 1.26
N TYR A 38 -7.40 -18.87 0.63
CA TYR A 38 -8.13 -18.80 -0.62
C TYR A 38 -7.19 -18.34 -1.73
N VAL A 39 -6.95 -19.18 -2.71
CA VAL A 39 -6.11 -18.88 -3.88
C VAL A 39 -6.99 -18.83 -5.12
N CYS A 40 -7.01 -17.69 -5.82
CA CYS A 40 -7.64 -17.56 -7.12
C CYS A 40 -6.58 -17.58 -8.22
N VAL A 41 -6.43 -18.70 -8.89
CA VAL A 41 -5.60 -18.77 -10.11
C VAL A 41 -6.41 -18.19 -11.26
N ASN A 42 -5.95 -17.09 -11.84
CA ASN A 42 -6.78 -16.28 -12.71
C ASN A 42 -6.04 -15.73 -13.94
N GLN A 43 -6.79 -15.48 -15.00
CA GLN A 43 -6.34 -14.83 -16.24
C GLN A 43 -7.52 -14.43 -17.11
N PRO A 44 -7.36 -13.53 -18.10
CA PRO A 44 -8.36 -13.28 -19.12
C PRO A 44 -8.65 -14.54 -19.97
N LYS A 45 -9.94 -14.80 -20.22
CA LYS A 45 -10.37 -15.99 -21.01
C LYS A 45 -9.73 -16.05 -22.40
N LYS A 46 -9.56 -14.91 -23.06
CA LYS A 46 -9.01 -14.77 -24.39
C LYS A 46 -7.52 -15.18 -24.53
N TRP A 47 -6.79 -15.25 -23.42
CA TRP A 47 -5.36 -15.58 -23.45
C TRP A 47 -5.07 -17.02 -23.91
N TRP A 48 -6.05 -17.93 -23.84
CA TRP A 48 -5.91 -19.27 -24.39
C TRP A 48 -5.77 -19.29 -25.94
N ASP A 49 -6.25 -18.24 -26.60
CA ASP A 49 -6.19 -18.09 -28.07
C ASP A 49 -5.10 -17.08 -28.48
N ASP A 50 -4.28 -16.61 -27.54
CA ASP A 50 -3.18 -15.66 -27.75
C ASP A 50 -1.82 -16.38 -27.61
N ALA A 51 -1.09 -16.48 -28.72
CA ALA A 51 0.21 -17.16 -28.77
C ALA A 51 1.26 -16.54 -27.84
N GLU A 52 1.20 -15.22 -27.57
CA GLU A 52 2.12 -14.54 -26.67
C GLU A 52 1.79 -14.81 -25.19
N LYS A 53 0.54 -15.15 -24.87
CA LYS A 53 0.05 -15.39 -23.51
C LYS A 53 -0.06 -16.86 -23.14
N ILE A 54 0.07 -17.78 -24.09
CA ILE A 54 -0.13 -19.22 -23.88
C ILE A 54 0.79 -19.80 -22.79
N ASN A 55 2.00 -19.27 -22.64
CA ASN A 55 2.92 -19.72 -21.58
C ASN A 55 2.43 -19.36 -20.17
N ILE A 56 1.79 -18.20 -20.01
CA ILE A 56 1.12 -17.80 -18.75
C ILE A 56 -0.03 -18.77 -18.47
N CYS A 57 -0.83 -19.11 -19.47
CA CYS A 57 -1.93 -20.07 -19.32
C CYS A 57 -1.42 -21.45 -18.86
N ARG A 58 -0.33 -21.94 -19.46
CA ARG A 58 0.31 -23.20 -19.06
C ARG A 58 0.89 -23.14 -17.66
N ASN A 59 1.52 -22.03 -17.28
CA ASN A 59 2.03 -21.81 -15.93
C ASN A 59 0.90 -21.86 -14.89
N ASN A 60 -0.24 -21.21 -15.18
CA ASN A 60 -1.43 -21.27 -14.34
C ASN A 60 -2.01 -22.67 -14.21
N GLN A 61 -1.97 -23.52 -15.28
CA GLN A 61 -2.40 -24.91 -15.18
C GLN A 61 -1.47 -25.72 -14.27
N ARG A 62 -0.15 -25.55 -14.42
CA ARG A 62 0.83 -26.18 -13.51
C ARG A 62 0.61 -25.75 -12.06
N LEU A 63 0.28 -24.48 -11.84
CA LEU A 63 -0.04 -23.96 -10.50
C LEU A 63 -1.31 -24.61 -9.94
N LEU A 64 -2.37 -24.80 -10.74
CA LEU A 64 -3.58 -25.50 -10.31
C LEU A 64 -3.30 -26.95 -9.93
N GLU A 65 -2.50 -27.67 -10.74
CA GLU A 65 -2.08 -29.05 -10.45
C GLU A 65 -1.27 -29.12 -9.14
N TYR A 66 -0.33 -28.18 -8.93
CA TYR A 66 0.43 -28.08 -7.69
C TYR A 66 -0.48 -27.87 -6.48
N LEU A 67 -1.42 -26.92 -6.57
CA LEU A 67 -2.34 -26.58 -5.47
C LEU A 67 -3.28 -27.76 -5.13
N GLN A 68 -3.79 -28.50 -6.14
CA GLN A 68 -4.65 -29.67 -5.94
C GLN A 68 -3.96 -30.80 -5.19
N ASN A 69 -2.64 -30.92 -5.32
CA ASN A 69 -1.82 -31.92 -4.63
C ASN A 69 -1.17 -31.39 -3.33
N HIS A 70 -1.44 -30.14 -2.95
CA HIS A 70 -0.84 -29.51 -1.78
C HIS A 70 -1.58 -29.91 -0.49
N SER A 71 -0.83 -30.22 0.56
CA SER A 71 -1.39 -30.76 1.83
C SER A 71 -1.74 -29.68 2.87
N LEU A 72 -1.69 -28.37 2.52
CA LEU A 72 -2.03 -27.30 3.45
C LEU A 72 -3.49 -27.41 3.90
N PRO A 73 -3.78 -27.46 5.21
CA PRO A 73 -5.16 -27.49 5.71
C PRO A 73 -5.92 -26.21 5.32
N ASN A 74 -7.23 -26.33 5.12
CA ASN A 74 -8.13 -25.22 4.79
C ASN A 74 -7.69 -24.40 3.56
N LEU A 75 -7.08 -25.06 2.57
CA LEU A 75 -6.74 -24.48 1.27
C LEU A 75 -7.93 -24.57 0.32
N TYR A 76 -8.42 -23.45 -0.13
CA TYR A 76 -9.53 -23.31 -1.10
C TYR A 76 -8.99 -22.78 -2.43
N ILE A 77 -9.19 -23.55 -3.48
CA ILE A 77 -8.66 -23.26 -4.82
C ILE A 77 -9.81 -22.80 -5.70
N ILE A 78 -9.67 -21.61 -6.27
CA ILE A 78 -10.62 -21.01 -7.19
C ILE A 78 -9.98 -20.94 -8.58
N ASP A 79 -10.54 -21.71 -9.51
CA ASP A 79 -10.06 -21.76 -10.88
C ASP A 79 -10.77 -20.74 -11.76
N LYS A 80 -10.08 -19.65 -12.09
CA LYS A 80 -10.42 -18.62 -13.07
C LYS A 80 -9.37 -18.53 -14.18
N SER A 81 -8.71 -19.65 -14.50
CA SER A 81 -7.65 -19.73 -15.50
C SER A 81 -7.80 -20.84 -16.53
N SER A 82 -8.46 -21.95 -16.20
CA SER A 82 -8.69 -23.05 -17.14
C SER A 82 -9.50 -22.59 -18.35
N LYS A 83 -9.33 -23.30 -19.47
CA LYS A 83 -10.02 -22.97 -20.74
C LYS A 83 -11.54 -22.84 -20.50
N GLY A 84 -12.08 -21.67 -20.85
CA GLY A 84 -13.48 -21.34 -20.63
C GLY A 84 -13.82 -20.72 -19.28
N LYS A 85 -12.96 -20.80 -18.24
CA LYS A 85 -13.22 -20.30 -16.88
C LYS A 85 -12.62 -18.91 -16.58
N GLY A 86 -11.71 -18.40 -17.44
CA GLY A 86 -11.05 -17.10 -17.28
C GLY A 86 -12.01 -15.93 -17.27
N TRP A 87 -11.49 -14.74 -16.88
CA TRP A 87 -12.24 -13.50 -16.85
C TRP A 87 -12.66 -13.03 -18.23
N THR A 88 -13.84 -12.44 -18.34
CA THR A 88 -14.27 -11.69 -19.51
C THR A 88 -13.56 -10.33 -19.59
N ASP A 89 -13.62 -9.64 -20.71
CA ASP A 89 -12.98 -8.31 -20.87
C ASP A 89 -13.52 -7.24 -19.91
N LYS A 90 -14.72 -7.45 -19.37
CA LYS A 90 -15.33 -6.56 -18.36
C LYS A 90 -14.97 -6.92 -16.90
N GLU A 91 -14.37 -8.08 -16.69
CA GLU A 91 -14.16 -8.70 -15.39
C GLU A 91 -12.69 -9.08 -15.22
N GLN A 92 -11.77 -8.17 -15.53
CA GLN A 92 -10.34 -8.45 -15.45
C GLN A 92 -9.61 -7.49 -14.51
N GLY A 93 -8.38 -7.85 -14.17
CA GLY A 93 -7.51 -7.07 -13.29
C GLY A 93 -7.46 -7.60 -11.86
N VAL A 94 -6.43 -7.18 -11.13
CA VAL A 94 -6.15 -7.64 -9.77
C VAL A 94 -7.24 -7.23 -8.79
N GLY A 95 -7.81 -6.04 -8.92
CA GLY A 95 -8.92 -5.57 -8.07
C GLY A 95 -10.16 -6.42 -8.22
N TYR A 96 -10.45 -6.90 -9.44
CA TYR A 96 -11.56 -7.82 -9.66
C TYR A 96 -11.30 -9.19 -9.00
N ALA A 97 -10.09 -9.73 -9.16
CA ALA A 97 -9.70 -11.00 -8.56
C ALA A 97 -9.75 -10.95 -7.02
N ARG A 98 -9.24 -9.86 -6.40
CA ARG A 98 -9.31 -9.66 -4.94
C ARG A 98 -10.77 -9.56 -4.44
N LYS A 99 -11.59 -8.74 -5.13
CA LYS A 99 -13.00 -8.61 -4.77
C LYS A 99 -13.71 -9.96 -4.81
N PHE A 100 -13.54 -10.71 -5.90
CA PHE A 100 -14.15 -12.03 -6.07
C PHE A 100 -13.70 -13.02 -4.99
N LEU A 101 -12.40 -13.06 -4.66
CA LEU A 101 -11.85 -13.89 -3.58
C LEU A 101 -12.53 -13.60 -2.25
N ILE A 102 -12.62 -12.31 -1.89
CA ILE A 102 -13.21 -11.95 -0.61
C ILE A 102 -14.71 -12.24 -0.61
N GLU A 103 -15.42 -12.06 -1.71
CA GLU A 103 -16.85 -12.45 -1.83
C GLU A 103 -17.04 -13.96 -1.55
N GLN A 104 -16.09 -14.82 -1.93
CA GLN A 104 -16.13 -16.25 -1.56
C GLN A 104 -15.86 -16.46 -0.06
N ILE A 105 -14.88 -15.75 0.51
CA ILE A 105 -14.55 -15.80 1.95
C ILE A 105 -15.76 -15.37 2.79
N LEU A 106 -16.46 -14.32 2.39
CA LEU A 106 -17.61 -13.75 3.13
C LEU A 106 -18.79 -14.73 3.27
N GLN A 107 -18.84 -15.82 2.51
CA GLN A 107 -19.88 -16.86 2.64
C GLN A 107 -19.71 -17.69 3.93
N SER A 108 -18.49 -17.70 4.52
CA SER A 108 -18.17 -18.51 5.71
C SER A 108 -17.52 -17.73 6.86
N ALA A 109 -17.14 -16.48 6.60
CA ALA A 109 -16.48 -15.62 7.58
C ALA A 109 -17.49 -14.89 8.49
N ASN A 110 -17.17 -14.77 9.77
CA ASN A 110 -17.88 -13.93 10.72
C ASN A 110 -17.36 -12.50 10.70
N ASP A 111 -18.11 -11.58 11.28
CA ASP A 111 -17.76 -10.14 11.28
C ASP A 111 -16.44 -9.82 12.01
N ASP A 112 -16.11 -10.57 13.06
CA ASP A 112 -14.88 -10.41 13.85
C ASP A 112 -13.65 -11.11 13.24
N ASP A 113 -13.84 -11.96 12.22
CA ASP A 113 -12.74 -12.64 11.54
C ASP A 113 -11.89 -11.63 10.75
N ILE A 114 -10.63 -11.98 10.49
CA ILE A 114 -9.65 -11.07 9.87
C ILE A 114 -9.35 -11.49 8.43
N LEU A 115 -9.50 -10.55 7.51
CA LEU A 115 -9.09 -10.67 6.11
C LEU A 115 -7.64 -10.21 5.96
N ILE A 116 -6.81 -11.04 5.36
CA ILE A 116 -5.40 -10.76 5.05
C ILE A 116 -5.26 -10.77 3.53
N ASN A 117 -5.11 -9.57 2.94
CA ASN A 117 -4.77 -9.49 1.52
C ASN A 117 -3.29 -9.81 1.35
N MET A 118 -2.97 -10.78 0.51
CA MET A 118 -1.60 -11.23 0.29
C MET A 118 -1.34 -11.43 -1.20
N ASP A 119 -0.19 -10.94 -1.68
CA ASP A 119 0.26 -11.26 -3.04
C ASP A 119 0.94 -12.64 -3.07
N ALA A 120 0.88 -13.28 -4.21
CA ALA A 120 1.42 -14.63 -4.40
C ALA A 120 2.96 -14.69 -4.39
N ASP A 121 3.65 -13.56 -4.20
CA ASP A 121 5.10 -13.43 -4.17
C ASP A 121 5.63 -12.72 -2.90
N THR A 122 4.80 -12.62 -1.87
CA THR A 122 5.13 -11.93 -0.63
C THR A 122 5.35 -12.93 0.49
N ILE A 123 6.56 -12.98 1.05
CA ILE A 123 6.90 -13.84 2.17
C ILE A 123 6.84 -13.10 3.51
N PHE A 124 6.73 -13.82 4.61
CA PHE A 124 6.62 -13.29 5.97
C PHE A 124 7.08 -14.32 7.00
N ARG A 125 7.34 -13.87 8.23
CA ARG A 125 7.87 -14.71 9.30
C ARG A 125 6.78 -15.55 9.98
N PRO A 126 7.16 -16.64 10.72
CA PRO A 126 6.20 -17.50 11.42
C PRO A 126 5.33 -16.81 12.48
N SER A 127 5.77 -15.69 13.03
CA SER A 127 5.06 -14.87 14.02
C SER A 127 4.08 -13.86 13.43
N TYR A 128 3.99 -13.72 12.11
CA TYR A 128 3.20 -12.70 11.43
C TYR A 128 1.71 -12.72 11.82
N CYS A 129 1.06 -13.88 11.76
CA CYS A 129 -0.35 -14.00 12.14
C CYS A 129 -0.59 -13.65 13.61
N GLN A 130 0.29 -14.09 14.52
CA GLN A 130 0.16 -13.76 15.94
C GLN A 130 0.37 -12.27 16.19
N SER A 131 1.30 -11.62 15.49
CA SER A 131 1.52 -10.17 15.62
C SER A 131 0.29 -9.36 15.20
N LEU A 132 -0.43 -9.78 14.15
CA LEU A 132 -1.70 -9.17 13.76
C LEU A 132 -2.78 -9.33 14.83
N ILE A 133 -2.93 -10.53 15.39
CA ILE A 133 -3.87 -10.79 16.49
C ILE A 133 -3.56 -9.89 17.69
N ASN A 134 -2.29 -9.75 18.05
CA ASN A 134 -1.85 -8.89 19.15
C ASN A 134 -2.20 -7.42 18.87
N SER A 135 -1.94 -6.93 17.66
CA SER A 135 -2.23 -5.55 17.26
C SER A 135 -3.73 -5.22 17.36
N TYR A 136 -4.61 -6.10 16.83
CA TYR A 136 -6.06 -5.92 16.94
C TYR A 136 -6.61 -6.16 18.36
N SER A 137 -5.93 -6.95 19.17
CA SER A 137 -6.29 -7.15 20.56
C SER A 137 -5.94 -5.93 21.42
N ALA A 138 -4.83 -5.26 21.10
CA ALA A 138 -4.40 -4.04 21.78
C ALA A 138 -5.26 -2.83 21.41
N ASP A 139 -5.76 -2.76 20.18
CA ASP A 139 -6.63 -1.67 19.69
C ASP A 139 -7.90 -2.21 19.04
N LYS A 140 -8.94 -2.34 19.84
CA LYS A 140 -10.27 -2.81 19.41
C LYS A 140 -11.01 -1.86 18.48
N GLN A 141 -10.57 -0.61 18.35
CA GLN A 141 -11.19 0.39 17.48
C GLN A 141 -10.56 0.40 16.09
N ALA A 142 -9.48 -0.36 15.90
CA ALA A 142 -8.82 -0.46 14.63
C ALA A 142 -9.71 -1.14 13.57
N VAL A 143 -9.92 -0.44 12.45
CA VAL A 143 -10.74 -0.92 11.33
C VAL A 143 -9.91 -1.56 10.23
N ALA A 144 -8.61 -1.31 10.22
CA ALA A 144 -7.65 -1.88 9.28
C ALA A 144 -6.22 -1.79 9.84
N ALA A 145 -5.30 -2.52 9.19
CA ALA A 145 -3.86 -2.34 9.34
C ALA A 145 -3.21 -2.19 7.98
N ALA A 146 -2.31 -1.20 7.84
CA ALA A 146 -1.33 -1.10 6.78
C ALA A 146 -0.01 -1.63 7.35
N VAL A 147 0.27 -2.91 7.11
CA VAL A 147 1.41 -3.61 7.70
C VAL A 147 2.72 -3.07 7.13
N PRO A 148 3.76 -2.90 7.96
CA PRO A 148 5.08 -2.54 7.47
C PRO A 148 5.61 -3.54 6.42
N TYR A 149 6.40 -3.05 5.49
CA TYR A 149 6.95 -3.84 4.39
C TYR A 149 8.45 -3.61 4.22
N TYR A 150 9.10 -4.53 3.49
CA TYR A 150 10.50 -4.40 3.14
C TYR A 150 10.83 -5.33 1.96
N HIS A 151 11.19 -4.77 0.79
CA HIS A 151 11.53 -5.58 -0.37
C HIS A 151 12.93 -6.19 -0.22
N LEU A 152 13.00 -7.51 -0.41
CA LEU A 152 14.28 -8.21 -0.44
C LEU A 152 15.00 -7.94 -1.75
N LEU A 153 16.32 -7.67 -1.68
CA LEU A 153 17.14 -7.48 -2.86
C LEU A 153 17.40 -8.83 -3.57
N THR A 154 17.57 -8.77 -4.88
CA THR A 154 17.71 -9.93 -5.76
C THR A 154 19.15 -10.29 -6.07
N ASN A 155 20.12 -9.45 -5.66
CA ASN A 155 21.54 -9.49 -6.05
C ASN A 155 21.76 -9.25 -7.57
N LYS A 156 20.79 -8.63 -8.23
CA LYS A 156 20.90 -8.16 -9.60
C LYS A 156 20.90 -6.63 -9.60
N GLU A 157 22.00 -6.02 -9.94
CA GLU A 157 22.22 -4.59 -9.72
C GLU A 157 21.11 -3.70 -10.30
N LYS A 158 20.65 -3.97 -11.52
CA LYS A 158 19.61 -3.15 -12.16
C LYS A 158 18.24 -3.26 -11.45
N GLU A 159 17.88 -4.47 -11.02
CA GLU A 159 16.64 -4.73 -10.29
C GLU A 159 16.70 -4.08 -8.90
N ASP A 160 17.80 -4.31 -8.20
CA ASP A 160 18.02 -3.80 -6.86
C ASP A 160 18.07 -2.26 -6.84
N ARG A 161 18.74 -1.65 -7.80
CA ARG A 161 18.80 -0.19 -7.95
C ARG A 161 17.44 0.43 -8.18
N ALA A 162 16.64 -0.13 -9.09
CA ALA A 162 15.29 0.34 -9.36
C ALA A 162 14.38 0.17 -8.14
N MET A 163 14.48 -0.97 -7.44
CA MET A 163 13.72 -1.22 -6.23
C MET A 163 14.10 -0.27 -5.10
N LEU A 164 15.39 -0.05 -4.86
CA LEU A 164 15.86 0.87 -3.83
C LEU A 164 15.40 2.30 -4.11
N ARG A 165 15.50 2.76 -5.38
CA ARG A 165 15.00 4.08 -5.77
C ARG A 165 13.48 4.21 -5.54
N TYR A 166 12.72 3.18 -5.90
CA TYR A 166 11.26 3.16 -5.71
C TYR A 166 10.88 3.11 -4.22
N GLU A 167 11.55 2.26 -3.43
CA GLU A 167 11.27 2.15 -2.01
C GLU A 167 11.68 3.42 -1.24
N ILE A 168 12.79 4.07 -1.62
CA ILE A 168 13.18 5.38 -1.06
C ILE A 168 12.09 6.43 -1.35
N TYR A 169 11.51 6.44 -2.56
CA TYR A 169 10.38 7.31 -2.87
C TYR A 169 9.18 7.05 -1.96
N LEU A 170 8.75 5.78 -1.83
CA LEU A 170 7.61 5.41 -0.98
C LEU A 170 7.83 5.82 0.48
N ARG A 171 9.02 5.54 1.02
CA ARG A 171 9.37 5.84 2.41
C ARG A 171 9.54 7.34 2.66
N SER A 172 10.18 8.06 1.74
CA SER A 172 10.29 9.52 1.82
C SER A 172 8.91 10.18 1.86
N TYR A 173 7.99 9.74 1.01
CA TYR A 173 6.59 10.20 1.00
C TYR A 173 5.90 9.92 2.34
N ASN A 174 5.94 8.67 2.81
CA ASN A 174 5.27 8.26 4.04
C ASN A 174 5.89 8.92 5.28
N LEU A 175 7.23 9.00 5.35
CA LEU A 175 7.93 9.65 6.46
C LEU A 175 7.55 11.14 6.59
N ASN A 176 7.41 11.86 5.47
CA ASN A 176 6.91 13.23 5.51
C ASN A 176 5.46 13.32 5.99
N LEU A 177 4.58 12.40 5.59
CA LEU A 177 3.22 12.33 6.13
C LEU A 177 3.19 12.03 7.64
N LEU A 178 4.06 11.14 8.11
CA LEU A 178 4.24 10.84 9.54
C LEU A 178 4.68 12.09 10.30
N ARG A 179 5.68 12.82 9.79
CA ARG A 179 6.21 14.04 10.41
C ARG A 179 5.17 15.14 10.57
N ILE A 180 4.26 15.28 9.64
CA ILE A 180 3.17 16.27 9.70
C ILE A 180 1.92 15.73 10.40
N ASN A 181 2.02 14.57 11.02
CA ASN A 181 0.93 13.90 11.72
C ASN A 181 -0.34 13.69 10.85
N SER A 182 -0.16 13.41 9.55
CA SER A 182 -1.28 13.19 8.63
C SER A 182 -2.03 11.90 8.97
N PRO A 183 -3.37 11.88 9.03
CA PRO A 183 -4.14 10.66 9.24
C PRO A 183 -3.97 9.62 8.10
N TYR A 184 -3.34 10.02 7.01
CA TYR A 184 -3.07 9.21 5.82
C TYR A 184 -1.61 8.78 5.70
N ALA A 185 -0.86 8.79 6.81
CA ALA A 185 0.54 8.36 6.86
C ALA A 185 0.64 6.83 6.87
N TYR A 186 0.33 6.21 5.74
CA TYR A 186 0.45 4.77 5.48
C TYR A 186 0.89 4.52 4.04
N THR A 187 1.52 3.38 3.79
CA THR A 187 1.81 2.92 2.44
C THR A 187 0.78 1.88 2.02
N ALA A 188 0.05 2.14 0.94
CA ALA A 188 -0.92 1.18 0.39
C ALA A 188 -0.18 0.18 -0.50
N LEU A 189 0.00 -1.04 -0.01
CA LEU A 189 0.52 -2.18 -0.76
C LEU A 189 -0.50 -3.32 -0.69
N GLY A 190 -0.77 -3.94 -1.83
CA GLY A 190 -1.77 -5.00 -1.94
C GLY A 190 -1.58 -6.16 -0.98
N SER A 191 -0.32 -6.49 -0.67
CA SER A 191 0.08 -7.55 0.26
C SER A 191 0.20 -7.11 1.73
N ALA A 192 -0.11 -5.86 2.05
CA ALA A 192 0.08 -5.31 3.39
C ALA A 192 -1.21 -4.77 4.02
N ILE A 193 -2.38 -5.02 3.42
CA ILE A 193 -3.67 -4.56 3.94
C ILE A 193 -4.38 -5.71 4.64
N VAL A 194 -4.66 -5.49 5.93
CA VAL A 194 -5.40 -6.41 6.78
C VAL A 194 -6.59 -5.67 7.37
N CYS A 195 -7.76 -6.30 7.45
CA CYS A 195 -8.93 -5.68 8.10
C CYS A 195 -9.90 -6.73 8.64
N PRO A 196 -10.65 -6.43 9.72
CA PRO A 196 -11.80 -7.22 10.11
C PRO A 196 -12.85 -7.30 9.01
N VAL A 197 -13.56 -8.42 8.92
CA VAL A 197 -14.63 -8.65 7.94
C VAL A 197 -15.70 -7.55 8.02
N ILE A 198 -16.10 -7.15 9.23
CA ILE A 198 -17.07 -6.07 9.44
C ILE A 198 -16.64 -4.76 8.80
N SER A 199 -15.35 -4.41 8.92
CA SER A 199 -14.80 -3.17 8.32
C SER A 199 -14.82 -3.21 6.80
N TYR A 200 -14.44 -4.36 6.22
CA TYR A 200 -14.49 -4.57 4.78
C TYR A 200 -15.90 -4.40 4.21
N LYS A 201 -16.90 -5.02 4.89
CA LYS A 201 -18.33 -4.90 4.53
C LYS A 201 -18.82 -3.46 4.63
N ALA A 202 -18.48 -2.77 5.72
CA ALA A 202 -18.92 -1.40 5.99
C ALA A 202 -18.49 -0.39 4.92
N VAL A 203 -17.31 -0.58 4.32
CA VAL A 203 -16.79 0.32 3.27
C VAL A 203 -17.14 -0.16 1.84
N GLY A 204 -17.88 -1.26 1.68
CA GLY A 204 -18.24 -1.85 0.38
C GLY A 204 -17.08 -2.57 -0.32
N GLY A 205 -16.00 -2.84 0.40
CA GLY A 205 -14.86 -3.64 -0.08
C GLY A 205 -14.09 -3.04 -1.26
N PHE A 206 -13.41 -3.89 -2.01
CA PHE A 206 -12.67 -3.49 -3.21
C PHE A 206 -13.57 -2.96 -4.32
N ASP A 207 -13.11 -1.92 -5.00
CA ASP A 207 -13.72 -1.46 -6.24
C ASP A 207 -13.25 -2.35 -7.42
N LYS A 208 -14.07 -2.43 -8.48
CA LYS A 208 -13.75 -3.17 -9.70
C LYS A 208 -12.79 -2.36 -10.57
N GLN A 209 -11.56 -2.19 -10.13
CA GLN A 209 -10.51 -1.46 -10.85
C GLN A 209 -9.45 -2.42 -11.39
N GLU A 210 -8.82 -2.05 -12.49
CA GLU A 210 -7.73 -2.84 -13.06
C GLU A 210 -6.48 -2.83 -12.18
N SER A 211 -6.24 -1.72 -11.45
CA SER A 211 -5.11 -1.55 -10.52
C SER A 211 -5.32 -0.36 -9.59
N GLY A 212 -4.52 -0.28 -8.51
CA GLY A 212 -4.64 0.75 -7.46
C GLY A 212 -5.81 0.50 -6.50
N GLU A 213 -6.40 -0.67 -6.55
CA GLU A 213 -7.51 -1.11 -5.71
C GLU A 213 -7.14 -1.09 -4.23
N ASP A 214 -5.87 -1.35 -3.90
CA ASP A 214 -5.28 -1.29 -2.57
C ASP A 214 -5.33 0.14 -2.00
N PHE A 215 -4.89 1.13 -2.78
CA PHE A 215 -4.97 2.54 -2.39
C PHE A 215 -6.43 2.97 -2.12
N TYR A 216 -7.35 2.59 -2.99
CA TYR A 216 -8.76 2.99 -2.82
C TYR A 216 -9.44 2.27 -1.65
N LEU A 217 -9.12 0.99 -1.41
CA LEU A 217 -9.64 0.27 -0.24
C LEU A 217 -9.13 0.90 1.06
N LEU A 218 -7.82 1.13 1.17
CA LEU A 218 -7.23 1.70 2.38
C LEU A 218 -7.71 3.13 2.64
N ARG A 219 -7.92 3.92 1.58
CA ARG A 219 -8.55 5.24 1.65
C ARG A 219 -9.99 5.19 2.17
N LYS A 220 -10.79 4.19 1.79
CA LYS A 220 -12.15 4.00 2.33
C LYS A 220 -12.10 3.59 3.80
N LEU A 221 -11.22 2.66 4.16
CA LEU A 221 -11.04 2.21 5.53
C LEU A 221 -10.56 3.33 6.43
N SER A 222 -9.61 4.16 5.99
CA SER A 222 -9.10 5.30 6.78
C SER A 222 -10.14 6.41 7.03
N LYS A 223 -11.16 6.51 6.19
CA LYS A 223 -12.33 7.37 6.43
C LYS A 223 -13.34 6.73 7.39
N TYR A 224 -13.39 5.41 7.41
CA TYR A 224 -14.30 4.68 8.28
C TYR A 224 -13.82 4.67 9.72
N GLY A 225 -12.52 4.49 9.95
CA GLY A 225 -11.96 4.48 11.28
C GLY A 225 -10.44 4.45 11.32
N LYS A 226 -9.89 4.11 12.48
CA LYS A 226 -8.45 4.07 12.74
C LYS A 226 -7.77 2.95 11.95
N VAL A 227 -6.71 3.30 11.21
CA VAL A 227 -5.82 2.36 10.54
C VAL A 227 -4.55 2.20 11.36
N LEU A 228 -4.23 0.98 11.77
CA LEU A 228 -2.95 0.66 12.38
C LEU A 228 -1.85 0.78 11.33
N ILE A 229 -0.81 1.52 11.63
CA ILE A 229 0.33 1.75 10.74
C ILE A 229 1.61 1.06 11.24
N TYR A 230 1.57 0.50 12.45
CA TYR A 230 2.63 -0.28 13.05
C TYR A 230 2.15 -1.72 13.28
N ASN A 231 3.03 -2.67 13.04
CA ASN A 231 2.92 -4.07 13.41
C ASN A 231 4.33 -4.59 13.71
N GLU A 232 4.46 -5.47 14.69
CA GLU A 232 5.76 -6.02 15.11
C GLU A 232 6.47 -6.76 13.96
N GLU A 233 5.70 -7.51 13.17
CA GLU A 233 6.17 -8.18 11.97
C GLU A 233 5.84 -7.39 10.70
N LYS A 234 6.64 -7.60 9.67
CA LYS A 234 6.49 -6.99 8.35
C LYS A 234 6.36 -8.04 7.24
N VAL A 235 5.86 -7.61 6.10
CA VAL A 235 5.82 -8.42 4.89
C VAL A 235 6.99 -8.10 3.97
N TYR A 236 7.43 -9.08 3.19
CA TYR A 236 8.57 -8.98 2.27
C TYR A 236 8.12 -9.27 0.83
N PRO A 237 7.58 -8.28 0.12
CA PRO A 237 7.21 -8.43 -1.27
C PRO A 237 8.43 -8.67 -2.16
N SER A 238 8.24 -9.38 -3.27
CA SER A 238 9.31 -9.62 -4.24
C SER A 238 9.69 -8.35 -5.00
N ALA A 239 10.98 -8.14 -5.20
CA ALA A 239 11.53 -7.02 -5.96
C ALA A 239 11.59 -7.28 -7.48
N ARG A 240 10.71 -8.10 -8.03
CA ARG A 240 10.74 -8.52 -9.45
C ARG A 240 10.12 -7.51 -10.40
N PHE A 241 10.56 -7.53 -11.64
CA PHE A 241 9.90 -6.85 -12.73
C PHE A 241 8.60 -7.57 -13.13
N SER A 242 7.55 -6.80 -13.38
CA SER A 242 6.28 -7.36 -13.82
C SER A 242 5.57 -6.42 -14.79
N THR A 243 5.12 -6.97 -15.91
CA THR A 243 4.29 -6.27 -16.92
C THR A 243 2.81 -6.62 -16.80
N ARG A 244 2.42 -7.35 -15.75
CA ARG A 244 1.08 -7.95 -15.62
C ARG A 244 -0.02 -6.94 -15.29
N VAL A 245 0.37 -5.83 -14.66
CA VAL A 245 -0.55 -4.74 -14.27
C VAL A 245 -0.04 -3.40 -14.79
N PRO A 246 -0.91 -2.42 -15.09
CA PRO A 246 -0.49 -1.12 -15.62
C PRO A 246 0.17 -0.20 -14.57
N PHE A 247 -0.07 -0.43 -13.27
CA PHE A 247 0.46 0.35 -12.15
C PHE A 247 0.96 -0.55 -11.02
N GLY A 248 1.72 0.00 -10.07
CA GLY A 248 2.30 -0.71 -8.93
C GLY A 248 3.80 -0.92 -9.06
N THR A 249 4.38 -1.73 -8.16
CA THR A 249 5.83 -1.95 -8.04
C THR A 249 6.47 -2.43 -9.35
N GLY A 250 5.91 -3.44 -10.01
CA GLY A 250 6.47 -4.00 -11.23
C GLY A 250 6.61 -2.97 -12.37
N PRO A 251 5.52 -2.29 -12.78
CA PRO A 251 5.58 -1.21 -13.77
C PRO A 251 6.45 -0.03 -13.36
N ALA A 252 6.49 0.32 -12.06
CA ALA A 252 7.36 1.38 -11.55
C ALA A 252 8.83 1.05 -11.78
N MET A 253 9.22 -0.19 -11.48
CA MET A 253 10.58 -0.68 -11.70
C MET A 253 10.96 -0.72 -13.18
N LEU A 254 10.05 -1.17 -14.07
CA LEU A 254 10.30 -1.20 -15.52
C LEU A 254 10.51 0.20 -16.09
N LYS A 255 9.66 1.17 -15.71
CA LYS A 255 9.82 2.58 -16.08
C LYS A 255 11.11 3.16 -15.50
N GLY A 256 11.42 2.82 -14.26
CA GLY A 256 12.61 3.27 -13.56
C GLY A 256 13.91 2.84 -14.24
N ILE A 257 14.00 1.60 -14.74
CA ILE A 257 15.16 1.14 -15.54
C ILE A 257 15.30 1.93 -16.83
N ALA A 258 14.19 2.37 -17.41
CA ALA A 258 14.20 3.27 -18.58
C ALA A 258 14.49 4.73 -18.21
N GLY A 259 14.82 5.04 -16.95
CA GLY A 259 15.07 6.40 -16.45
C GLY A 259 13.81 7.25 -16.27
N GLN A 260 12.61 6.64 -16.34
CA GLN A 260 11.32 7.36 -16.30
C GLN A 260 10.76 7.37 -14.87
N TRP A 261 11.26 8.27 -14.04
CA TRP A 261 10.84 8.43 -12.64
C TRP A 261 9.76 9.51 -12.40
N ASP A 262 9.31 10.23 -13.43
CA ASP A 262 8.34 11.33 -13.32
C ASP A 262 7.02 10.95 -12.62
N MET A 263 6.67 9.66 -12.69
CA MET A 263 5.48 9.12 -11.99
C MET A 263 5.73 8.92 -10.49
N TYR A 264 6.98 8.87 -10.05
CA TYR A 264 7.43 8.53 -8.69
C TYR A 264 8.49 9.53 -8.18
N PRO A 265 8.19 10.84 -8.20
CA PRO A 265 9.14 11.88 -7.79
C PRO A 265 9.39 11.83 -6.28
N ILE A 266 10.59 12.15 -5.84
CA ILE A 266 10.82 12.47 -4.43
C ILE A 266 10.28 13.87 -4.19
N PHE A 267 9.15 13.94 -3.52
CA PHE A 267 8.49 15.21 -3.22
C PHE A 267 9.33 16.06 -2.26
N HIS A 268 9.43 17.34 -2.54
CA HIS A 268 10.10 18.26 -1.65
C HIS A 268 9.30 18.43 -0.34
N TYR A 269 10.00 18.47 0.78
CA TYR A 269 9.39 18.51 2.12
C TYR A 269 8.50 19.73 2.35
N SER A 270 8.79 20.88 1.71
CA SER A 270 8.02 22.11 1.90
C SER A 270 6.56 22.01 1.49
N GLY A 271 6.22 21.17 0.49
CA GLY A 271 4.82 20.90 0.18
C GLY A 271 4.06 20.25 1.34
N PHE A 272 4.73 19.37 2.09
CA PHE A 272 4.15 18.78 3.30
C PHE A 272 4.05 19.80 4.44
N GLU A 273 4.99 20.75 4.55
CA GLU A 273 4.92 21.80 5.59
C GLU A 273 3.71 22.72 5.37
N ILE A 274 3.35 23.04 4.12
CA ILE A 274 2.13 23.83 3.82
C ILE A 274 0.86 23.05 4.22
N ILE A 275 0.83 21.73 4.04
CA ILE A 275 -0.24 20.88 4.54
C ILE A 275 -0.27 20.90 6.07
N ALA A 276 0.89 20.77 6.73
CA ALA A 276 1.00 20.83 8.19
C ALA A 276 0.50 22.15 8.76
N GLU A 277 0.85 23.28 8.13
CA GLU A 277 0.33 24.59 8.49
C GLU A 277 -1.21 24.63 8.44
N THR A 278 -1.80 24.02 7.40
CA THR A 278 -3.26 23.92 7.31
C THR A 278 -3.85 23.08 8.44
N TYR A 279 -3.22 21.95 8.79
CA TYR A 279 -3.68 21.09 9.88
C TYR A 279 -3.61 21.80 11.25
N GLN A 280 -2.55 22.57 11.49
CA GLN A 280 -2.38 23.35 12.72
C GLN A 280 -3.40 24.50 12.87
N LYS A 281 -4.03 24.90 11.78
CA LYS A 281 -5.03 25.98 11.73
C LYS A 281 -6.47 25.47 11.53
N LEU A 282 -6.74 24.19 11.77
CA LEU A 282 -8.09 23.63 11.60
C LEU A 282 -9.10 24.20 12.61
N ASP A 283 -8.65 24.57 13.81
CA ASP A 283 -9.44 25.32 14.80
C ASP A 283 -9.83 26.71 14.27
N ILE A 284 -8.88 27.45 13.70
CA ILE A 284 -9.14 28.75 13.06
C ILE A 284 -10.09 28.56 11.86
N LEU A 285 -9.83 27.57 11.02
CA LEU A 285 -10.63 27.27 9.82
C LEU A 285 -12.10 26.90 10.17
N PHE A 286 -12.35 26.44 11.39
CA PHE A 286 -13.71 26.21 11.89
C PHE A 286 -14.50 27.50 12.03
N TYR A 287 -13.88 28.62 12.35
CA TYR A 287 -14.54 29.92 12.56
C TYR A 287 -14.45 30.84 11.33
N GLU A 288 -13.30 30.89 10.68
CA GLU A 288 -13.04 31.78 9.55
C GLU A 288 -12.19 31.12 8.46
N ASP A 289 -12.14 31.69 7.28
CA ASP A 289 -11.35 31.16 6.19
C ASP A 289 -9.87 31.50 6.39
N ILE A 290 -9.01 30.54 6.10
CA ILE A 290 -7.56 30.73 6.00
C ILE A 290 -7.15 30.70 4.53
N ASP A 291 -6.06 31.37 4.19
CA ASP A 291 -5.48 31.36 2.85
C ASP A 291 -4.05 30.84 2.89
N ASN A 292 -3.79 29.82 2.09
CA ASN A 292 -2.47 29.35 1.74
C ASN A 292 -2.52 28.59 0.41
N GLU A 293 -1.37 28.14 -0.06
CA GLU A 293 -1.26 27.48 -1.36
C GLU A 293 -2.08 26.18 -1.43
N PHE A 294 -2.12 25.39 -0.34
CA PHE A 294 -2.91 24.17 -0.28
C PHE A 294 -4.41 24.44 -0.35
N ILE A 295 -4.91 25.45 0.37
CA ILE A 295 -6.33 25.83 0.32
C ILE A 295 -6.72 26.31 -1.09
N ARG A 296 -5.89 27.14 -1.73
CA ARG A 296 -6.13 27.57 -3.13
C ARG A 296 -6.15 26.40 -4.12
N PHE A 297 -5.25 25.44 -3.95
CA PHE A 297 -5.28 24.19 -4.73
C PHE A 297 -6.59 23.42 -4.51
N LEU A 298 -7.04 23.25 -3.26
CA LEU A 298 -8.30 22.57 -2.96
C LEU A 298 -9.51 23.27 -3.58
N GLN A 299 -9.56 24.62 -3.54
CA GLN A 299 -10.61 25.37 -4.20
C GLN A 299 -10.63 25.13 -5.72
N THR A 300 -9.46 25.03 -6.33
CA THR A 300 -9.32 24.73 -7.77
C THR A 300 -9.80 23.33 -8.10
N ILE A 301 -9.32 22.29 -7.37
CA ILE A 301 -9.64 20.89 -7.69
C ILE A 301 -11.11 20.53 -7.41
N PHE A 302 -11.75 21.21 -6.46
CA PHE A 302 -13.16 21.06 -6.17
C PHE A 302 -14.05 21.98 -7.02
N SER A 303 -13.46 22.93 -7.77
CA SER A 303 -14.15 23.98 -8.53
C SER A 303 -15.13 24.78 -7.65
N GLU A 304 -14.77 25.04 -6.40
CA GLU A 304 -15.60 25.63 -5.37
C GLU A 304 -14.79 26.63 -4.55
N LYS A 305 -15.24 27.89 -4.46
CA LYS A 305 -14.55 28.92 -3.67
C LYS A 305 -14.81 28.78 -2.17
N ASP A 306 -16.05 28.46 -1.81
CA ASP A 306 -16.47 28.28 -0.42
C ASP A 306 -16.54 26.79 -0.05
N LEU A 307 -15.40 26.21 0.31
CA LEU A 307 -15.28 24.81 0.68
C LEU A 307 -15.76 24.52 2.11
N TRP A 308 -15.74 25.51 2.99
CA TRP A 308 -15.78 25.29 4.43
C TRP A 308 -17.09 25.69 5.09
N SER A 309 -17.82 26.71 4.59
CA SER A 309 -19.13 27.09 5.12
C SER A 309 -20.13 25.93 5.17
N PRO A 310 -20.23 25.04 4.16
CA PRO A 310 -21.09 23.87 4.26
C PRO A 310 -20.70 22.90 5.40
N LEU A 311 -19.38 22.73 5.62
CA LEU A 311 -18.89 21.91 6.73
C LEU A 311 -19.21 22.54 8.09
N ARG A 312 -18.95 23.86 8.25
CA ARG A 312 -19.27 24.63 9.47
C ARG A 312 -20.77 24.56 9.81
N LYS A 313 -21.63 24.59 8.80
CA LYS A 313 -23.08 24.47 8.99
C LYS A 313 -23.50 23.08 9.53
N ASN A 314 -22.82 22.03 9.09
CA ASN A 314 -23.19 20.66 9.42
C ASN A 314 -22.49 20.11 10.67
N TYR A 315 -21.23 20.55 10.93
CA TYR A 315 -20.40 20.06 12.04
C TYR A 315 -20.21 21.18 13.07
N LYS A 316 -20.74 20.98 14.29
CA LYS A 316 -20.88 22.06 15.29
C LYS A 316 -19.75 22.12 16.33
N THR A 317 -18.76 21.25 16.22
CA THR A 317 -17.57 21.26 17.10
C THR A 317 -16.32 21.20 16.26
N GLU A 318 -15.22 21.78 16.75
CA GLU A 318 -13.90 21.74 16.11
C GLU A 318 -13.48 20.33 15.76
N THR A 319 -13.65 19.38 16.69
CA THR A 319 -13.32 17.96 16.48
C THR A 319 -14.12 17.34 15.34
N SER A 320 -15.44 17.57 15.27
CA SER A 320 -16.27 17.03 14.18
C SER A 320 -15.99 17.70 12.85
N PHE A 321 -15.67 18.99 12.87
CA PHE A 321 -15.25 19.73 11.68
C PHE A 321 -13.89 19.23 11.16
N ALA A 322 -12.89 19.07 12.03
CA ALA A 322 -11.58 18.52 11.67
C ALA A 322 -11.70 17.12 11.04
N LYS A 323 -12.54 16.26 11.61
CA LYS A 323 -12.84 14.95 11.01
C LYS A 323 -13.47 15.07 9.62
N ALA A 324 -14.43 15.99 9.45
CA ALA A 324 -15.06 16.24 8.15
C ALA A 324 -14.08 16.84 7.13
N PHE A 325 -13.18 17.72 7.58
CA PHE A 325 -12.08 18.23 6.77
C PHE A 325 -11.23 17.08 6.22
N HIS A 326 -10.74 16.19 7.09
CA HIS A 326 -9.93 15.05 6.66
C HIS A 326 -10.71 14.11 5.73
N HIS A 327 -12.02 13.93 5.90
CA HIS A 327 -12.82 13.15 4.96
C HIS A 327 -12.92 13.81 3.57
N LYS A 328 -13.00 15.14 3.50
CA LYS A 328 -13.04 15.89 2.23
C LYS A 328 -11.63 15.98 1.60
N VAL A 329 -10.61 16.20 2.44
CA VAL A 329 -9.19 16.35 2.05
C VAL A 329 -8.44 15.06 2.40
N ASP A 330 -8.71 14.01 1.64
CA ASP A 330 -8.16 12.67 1.86
C ASP A 330 -6.80 12.45 1.18
N SER A 331 -6.26 11.23 1.33
CA SER A 331 -4.97 10.83 0.76
C SER A 331 -4.83 11.14 -0.74
N LEU A 332 -5.93 11.03 -1.51
CA LEU A 332 -5.89 11.35 -2.94
C LEU A 332 -5.69 12.86 -3.18
N ARG A 333 -6.35 13.73 -2.41
CA ARG A 333 -6.21 15.19 -2.53
C ARG A 333 -4.82 15.66 -2.11
N ILE A 334 -4.29 15.07 -1.04
CA ILE A 334 -2.91 15.31 -0.59
C ILE A 334 -1.92 14.93 -1.71
N PHE A 335 -2.05 13.73 -2.26
CA PHE A 335 -1.18 13.27 -3.33
C PHE A 335 -1.28 14.14 -4.60
N GLN A 336 -2.49 14.56 -4.98
CA GLN A 336 -2.71 15.46 -6.12
C GLN A 336 -2.05 16.82 -5.90
N TYR A 337 -2.17 17.38 -4.68
CA TYR A 337 -1.51 18.64 -4.33
C TYR A 337 0.01 18.53 -4.41
N LEU A 338 0.59 17.51 -3.79
CA LEU A 338 2.04 17.30 -3.81
C LEU A 338 2.58 17.13 -5.23
N ARG A 339 1.82 16.47 -6.11
CA ARG A 339 2.19 16.37 -7.53
C ARG A 339 2.13 17.71 -8.26
N ASP A 340 1.12 18.52 -7.97
CA ASP A 340 1.00 19.87 -8.53
C ASP A 340 2.12 20.77 -8.02
N TYR A 341 2.37 20.74 -6.71
CA TYR A 341 3.46 21.47 -6.06
C TYR A 341 4.82 21.11 -6.67
N GLN A 342 5.10 19.81 -6.81
CA GLN A 342 6.37 19.32 -7.34
C GLN A 342 6.61 19.74 -8.81
N ARG A 343 5.56 19.82 -9.64
CA ARG A 343 5.68 20.28 -11.04
C ARG A 343 6.14 21.75 -11.14
N ASN A 344 5.77 22.57 -10.16
CA ASN A 344 6.14 23.97 -10.10
C ASN A 344 7.51 24.19 -9.43
N MET A 345 8.04 23.15 -8.76
CA MET A 345 9.34 23.19 -8.11
C MET A 345 10.46 22.85 -9.11
N GLN A 346 11.44 23.78 -9.24
CA GLN A 346 12.59 23.58 -10.13
C GLN A 346 13.72 22.79 -9.43
N LYS A 347 13.37 21.67 -8.79
CA LYS A 347 14.33 20.78 -8.11
C LYS A 347 14.12 19.34 -8.54
N ASN A 348 15.23 18.66 -8.82
CA ASN A 348 15.21 17.23 -9.12
C ASN A 348 15.12 16.37 -7.83
N ASP A 349 14.96 15.06 -7.98
CA ASP A 349 14.80 14.12 -6.88
C ASP A 349 15.97 14.10 -5.90
N VAL A 350 17.20 14.25 -6.41
CA VAL A 350 18.43 14.26 -5.59
C VAL A 350 18.48 15.52 -4.74
N GLU A 351 18.13 16.67 -5.31
CA GLU A 351 18.05 17.94 -4.60
C GLU A 351 16.95 17.92 -3.53
N CYS A 352 15.77 17.38 -3.86
CA CYS A 352 14.68 17.22 -2.88
C CYS A 352 15.07 16.33 -1.70
N LEU A 353 15.78 15.22 -1.99
CA LEU A 353 16.29 14.32 -0.98
C LEU A 353 17.37 14.98 -0.12
N ALA A 354 18.32 15.70 -0.75
CA ALA A 354 19.38 16.43 -0.07
C ALA A 354 18.82 17.48 0.90
N ASP A 355 17.88 18.30 0.42
CA ASP A 355 17.24 19.34 1.23
C ASP A 355 16.48 18.75 2.44
N PHE A 356 15.77 17.62 2.23
CA PHE A 356 15.09 16.91 3.29
C PHE A 356 16.07 16.41 4.36
N LEU A 357 17.14 15.72 3.96
CA LEU A 357 18.13 15.21 4.90
C LEU A 357 18.88 16.36 5.58
N GLN A 358 19.29 17.39 4.84
CA GLN A 358 20.00 18.53 5.41
C GLN A 358 19.17 19.24 6.50
N LYS A 359 17.85 19.37 6.28
CA LYS A 359 16.96 20.07 7.21
C LYS A 359 16.66 19.23 8.45
N PHE A 360 16.38 17.95 8.31
CA PHE A 360 15.83 17.13 9.38
C PHE A 360 16.79 16.11 9.96
N TYR A 361 17.84 15.79 9.20
CA TYR A 361 18.82 14.74 9.53
C TYR A 361 20.22 15.15 9.02
N PRO A 362 20.81 16.23 9.57
CA PRO A 362 22.05 16.80 9.05
C PRO A 362 23.26 15.86 9.14
N GLU A 363 23.30 14.95 10.10
CA GLU A 363 24.36 13.96 10.20
C GLU A 363 24.29 12.94 9.05
N GLU A 364 23.09 12.46 8.74
CA GLU A 364 22.83 11.56 7.63
C GLU A 364 23.04 12.25 6.27
N TYR A 365 22.70 13.55 6.17
CA TYR A 365 23.05 14.33 4.99
C TYR A 365 24.57 14.31 4.76
N LEU A 366 25.37 14.63 5.77
CA LEU A 366 26.84 14.61 5.68
C LEU A 366 27.38 13.22 5.33
N TYR A 367 26.74 12.15 5.80
CA TYR A 367 27.14 10.78 5.49
C TYR A 367 26.82 10.40 4.04
N PHE A 368 25.58 10.58 3.59
CA PHE A 368 25.13 10.13 2.27
C PHE A 368 25.58 11.04 1.12
N PHE A 369 25.78 12.31 1.38
CA PHE A 369 26.18 13.32 0.39
C PHE A 369 27.66 13.75 0.52
N LYS A 370 28.46 12.99 1.25
CA LYS A 370 29.91 13.19 1.33
C LYS A 370 30.60 13.15 -0.04
N ASN A 371 30.12 12.29 -0.93
CA ASN A 371 30.49 12.18 -2.34
C ASN A 371 29.31 12.57 -3.22
N PRO A 372 29.53 12.88 -4.51
CA PRO A 372 28.42 13.12 -5.43
C PRO A 372 27.41 11.96 -5.39
N PHE A 373 26.17 12.29 -5.05
CA PHE A 373 25.07 11.32 -4.96
C PHE A 373 24.25 11.33 -6.27
N SER A 374 23.97 10.15 -6.79
CA SER A 374 22.95 9.95 -7.81
C SER A 374 22.35 8.54 -7.67
N PHE A 375 21.09 8.38 -8.03
CA PHE A 375 20.45 7.07 -7.99
C PHE A 375 21.05 6.08 -8.99
N GLU A 376 21.68 6.57 -10.06
CA GLU A 376 22.29 5.79 -11.13
C GLU A 376 23.67 5.26 -10.76
N HIS A 377 24.47 6.02 -9.99
CA HIS A 377 25.89 5.73 -9.79
C HIS A 377 26.27 5.46 -8.33
N THR A 378 25.46 5.90 -7.37
CA THR A 378 25.71 5.60 -5.95
C THR A 378 25.70 4.08 -5.73
N PRO A 379 26.66 3.50 -4.98
CA PRO A 379 26.74 2.06 -4.72
C PRO A 379 25.42 1.52 -4.14
N ILE A 380 25.01 0.32 -4.56
CA ILE A 380 23.81 -0.37 -4.07
C ILE A 380 23.78 -0.45 -2.54
N GLU A 381 24.92 -0.75 -1.92
CA GLU A 381 25.04 -0.80 -0.46
C GLU A 381 24.70 0.55 0.20
N THR A 382 25.14 1.67 -0.40
CA THR A 382 24.83 3.02 0.11
C THR A 382 23.35 3.36 -0.06
N LEU A 383 22.74 3.03 -1.22
CA LEU A 383 21.30 3.19 -1.44
C LEU A 383 20.50 2.33 -0.47
N ASN A 384 20.96 1.11 -0.20
CA ASN A 384 20.32 0.23 0.78
C ASN A 384 20.38 0.80 2.20
N LYS A 385 21.54 1.33 2.63
CA LYS A 385 21.66 2.02 3.92
C LYS A 385 20.72 3.23 4.03
N LEU A 386 20.56 3.98 2.94
CA LEU A 386 19.62 5.10 2.91
C LEU A 386 18.16 4.62 3.06
N ARG A 387 17.77 3.54 2.36
CA ARG A 387 16.47 2.89 2.53
C ARG A 387 16.26 2.43 3.98
N ASP A 388 17.25 1.78 4.57
CA ASP A 388 17.20 1.27 5.94
C ASP A 388 17.04 2.42 6.93
N PHE A 389 17.77 3.52 6.75
CA PHE A 389 17.58 4.73 7.54
C PHE A 389 16.13 5.24 7.47
N PHE A 390 15.53 5.34 6.27
CA PHE A 390 14.13 5.74 6.14
C PHE A 390 13.17 4.76 6.83
N ALA A 391 13.42 3.44 6.70
CA ALA A 391 12.59 2.42 7.34
C ALA A 391 12.65 2.51 8.89
N GLU A 392 13.83 2.78 9.45
CA GLU A 392 14.01 2.99 10.88
C GLU A 392 13.28 4.26 11.37
N ARG A 393 13.37 5.36 10.61
CA ARG A 393 12.65 6.60 10.95
C ARG A 393 11.14 6.43 10.86
N GLU A 394 10.62 5.73 9.83
CA GLU A 394 9.20 5.38 9.78
C GLU A 394 8.76 4.60 11.02
N THR A 395 9.50 3.55 11.38
CA THR A 395 9.21 2.73 12.56
C THR A 395 9.20 3.57 13.84
N PHE A 396 10.19 4.46 14.00
CA PHE A 396 10.24 5.37 15.14
C PHE A 396 8.98 6.24 15.25
N TYR A 397 8.56 6.89 14.14
CA TYR A 397 7.35 7.72 14.16
C TYR A 397 6.08 6.90 14.36
N GLN A 398 6.00 5.69 13.76
CA GLN A 398 4.84 4.80 13.90
C GLN A 398 4.63 4.35 15.34
N GLN A 399 5.72 4.05 16.06
CA GLN A 399 5.68 3.62 17.46
C GLN A 399 5.39 4.77 18.45
N ASN A 400 5.84 5.99 18.12
CA ASN A 400 5.73 7.15 19.02
C ASN A 400 4.61 8.12 18.60
N ARG A 401 3.73 7.70 17.73
CA ARG A 401 2.59 8.52 17.30
C ARG A 401 1.50 8.46 18.35
N ASP A 402 1.23 9.60 18.98
CA ASP A 402 0.01 9.80 19.76
C ASP A 402 -1.19 9.84 18.80
N VAL A 403 -2.01 8.80 18.83
CA VAL A 403 -3.20 8.64 17.96
C VAL A 403 -4.47 8.78 18.77
#